data_38f324947c4c61e9ce8051b8dd514e8b
#
_entry.id   38f324947c4c61e9ce8051b8dd514e8b
#
_cell.length_a   1.000
_cell.length_b   1.000
_cell.length_c   1.000
_cell.angle_alpha   90.00
_cell.angle_beta   90.00
_cell.angle_gamma   90.00
#
_symmetry.space_group_name_H-M   'P 1'
#
loop_
_entity.id
_entity.type
_entity.pdbx_description
1 polymer ?
#
loop_
_entity_poly.entity_id
_entity_poly.type
_entity_poly.pdbx_seq_one_letter_code
_entity_poly.pdbx_strand_id
1 'polypeptide(L)'
;DTLCEMHTAGVLTGSADKILRGTVDFQRGAKRGVGHESEDVLLFSPSARNRTAPLILCGEEEVEGQHAASVGRLDENKLYYLRSRGLSEAQARRLMVDARFAPAIDKIPLDSLQDEVRENVARRLNDELDG
;
A
#
# COMPACT_ATOMS: atom_id res chain seq x y z
N ASP A 1 -0.60 27.78 -2.50
CA ASP A 1 -0.73 26.75 -1.47
C ASP A 1 -1.42 25.52 -2.11
N THR A 2 -0.73 24.38 -2.15
CA THR A 2 -1.26 23.13 -2.71
C THR A 2 -0.83 21.99 -1.81
N LEU A 3 -1.73 21.06 -1.51
CA LEU A 3 -1.41 19.81 -0.83
C LEU A 3 -1.62 18.64 -1.80
N CYS A 4 -0.59 17.81 -1.94
CA CYS A 4 -0.63 16.55 -2.66
C CYS A 4 -0.25 15.40 -1.73
N GLU A 5 -1.15 14.46 -1.53
CA GLU A 5 -0.89 13.24 -0.79
C GLU A 5 -1.03 12.04 -1.71
N MET A 6 0.05 11.29 -1.88
CA MET A 6 0.06 10.03 -2.62
C MET A 6 0.27 8.88 -1.65
N HIS A 7 -0.64 7.92 -1.63
CA HIS A 7 -0.51 6.73 -0.82
C HIS A 7 -0.61 5.48 -1.69
N THR A 8 0.39 4.61 -1.60
CA THR A 8 0.42 3.33 -2.30
C THR A 8 0.41 2.20 -1.29
N ALA A 9 -0.57 1.32 -1.40
CA ALA A 9 -0.62 0.08 -0.62
C ALA A 9 -0.39 -1.13 -1.53
N GLY A 10 0.28 -2.16 -1.01
CA GLY A 10 0.57 -3.35 -1.78
C GLY A 10 0.73 -4.61 -0.93
N VAL A 11 0.34 -5.75 -1.51
CA VAL A 11 0.64 -7.08 -0.98
C VAL A 11 1.36 -7.87 -2.06
N LEU A 12 2.51 -8.46 -1.74
CA LEU A 12 3.33 -9.22 -2.68
C LEU A 12 3.40 -10.68 -2.24
N THR A 13 3.08 -11.57 -3.18
CA THR A 13 3.02 -13.02 -3.00
C THR A 13 4.02 -13.73 -3.90
N GLY A 14 4.24 -15.01 -3.69
CA GLY A 14 5.10 -15.84 -4.53
C GLY A 14 6.51 -15.26 -4.68
N SER A 15 6.97 -15.13 -5.91
CA SER A 15 8.26 -14.55 -6.29
C SER A 15 8.14 -13.14 -6.89
N ALA A 16 7.08 -12.42 -6.56
CA ALA A 16 6.84 -11.08 -7.07
C ALA A 16 8.01 -10.13 -6.76
N ASP A 17 8.42 -9.38 -7.76
CA ASP A 17 9.44 -8.33 -7.65
C ASP A 17 8.82 -7.00 -8.12
N LYS A 18 8.57 -6.09 -7.18
CA LYS A 18 7.93 -4.79 -7.45
C LYS A 18 8.95 -3.67 -7.30
N ILE A 19 8.91 -2.73 -8.24
CA ILE A 19 9.60 -1.45 -8.14
C ILE A 19 8.53 -0.34 -8.21
N LEU A 20 8.40 0.44 -7.14
CA LEU A 20 7.63 1.68 -7.16
C LEU A 20 8.56 2.85 -7.50
N ARG A 21 8.14 3.68 -8.44
CA ARG A 21 8.75 4.96 -8.74
C ARG A 21 7.69 6.04 -8.62
N GLY A 22 7.69 6.74 -7.50
CA GLY A 22 6.87 7.91 -7.26
C GLY A 22 7.64 9.18 -7.56
N THR A 23 6.99 10.20 -8.09
CA THR A 23 7.61 11.49 -8.33
C THR A 23 6.69 12.61 -7.87
N VAL A 24 7.21 13.44 -6.96
CA VAL A 24 6.60 14.73 -6.62
C VAL A 24 7.42 15.82 -7.29
N ASP A 25 6.80 16.57 -8.19
CA ASP A 25 7.45 17.66 -8.94
C ASP A 25 6.85 19.01 -8.56
N PHE A 26 7.60 19.79 -7.79
CA PHE A 26 7.25 21.15 -7.42
C PHE A 26 7.69 22.11 -8.52
N GLN A 27 6.78 22.44 -9.42
CA GLN A 27 6.98 23.35 -10.53
C GLN A 27 7.14 24.79 -10.03
N ARG A 28 7.81 25.64 -10.81
CA ARG A 28 7.87 27.09 -10.54
C ARG A 28 6.47 27.68 -10.40
N GLY A 29 6.28 28.46 -9.33
CA GLY A 29 5.00 29.04 -8.95
C GLY A 29 4.20 28.20 -7.94
N ALA A 30 4.65 26.99 -7.59
CA ALA A 30 4.02 26.14 -6.58
C ALA A 30 4.40 26.54 -5.14
N LYS A 31 4.55 27.86 -4.87
CA LYS A 31 4.94 28.37 -3.54
C LYS A 31 4.04 27.81 -2.44
N ARG A 32 4.67 27.42 -1.33
CA ARG A 32 4.04 26.76 -0.17
C ARG A 32 3.30 25.47 -0.54
N GLY A 33 3.74 24.81 -1.60
CA GLY A 33 3.30 23.47 -1.96
C GLY A 33 3.81 22.44 -0.96
N VAL A 34 2.95 21.52 -0.56
CA VAL A 34 3.26 20.39 0.31
C VAL A 34 2.99 19.11 -0.48
N GLY A 35 3.97 18.20 -0.53
CA GLY A 35 3.86 16.93 -1.23
C GLY A 35 4.31 15.78 -0.32
N HIS A 36 3.40 14.86 -0.04
CA HIS A 36 3.70 13.65 0.73
C HIS A 36 3.50 12.42 -0.13
N GLU A 37 4.52 11.58 -0.22
CA GLU A 37 4.43 10.25 -0.81
C GLU A 37 4.63 9.20 0.26
N SER A 38 3.71 8.24 0.34
CA SER A 38 3.82 7.12 1.27
C SER A 38 3.56 5.79 0.58
N GLU A 39 4.35 4.78 0.96
CA GLU A 39 4.19 3.42 0.51
C GLU A 39 4.07 2.47 1.70
N ASP A 40 3.10 1.57 1.64
CA ASP A 40 2.90 0.54 2.66
C ASP A 40 2.73 -0.83 2.00
N VAL A 41 3.73 -1.72 2.16
CA VAL A 41 3.79 -3.02 1.48
C VAL A 41 3.88 -4.16 2.48
N LEU A 42 3.08 -5.20 2.23
CA LEU A 42 3.14 -6.46 2.96
C LEU A 42 3.70 -7.56 2.05
N LEU A 43 4.80 -8.19 2.48
CA LEU A 43 5.39 -9.34 1.82
C LEU A 43 4.82 -10.63 2.41
N PHE A 44 4.06 -11.39 1.64
CA PHE A 44 3.49 -12.67 2.05
C PHE A 44 4.44 -13.85 1.87
N SER A 45 5.43 -13.69 1.00
CA SER A 45 6.38 -14.76 0.69
C SER A 45 7.81 -14.34 0.94
N PRO A 46 8.70 -15.24 1.40
CA PRO A 46 10.11 -14.92 1.62
C PRO A 46 10.86 -14.47 0.36
N SER A 47 10.42 -14.95 -0.81
CA SER A 47 11.00 -14.62 -2.12
C SER A 47 10.45 -13.33 -2.72
N ALA A 48 9.32 -12.80 -2.20
CA ALA A 48 8.78 -11.52 -2.65
C ALA A 48 9.72 -10.36 -2.31
N ARG A 49 9.86 -9.42 -3.23
CA ARG A 49 10.74 -8.25 -3.10
C ARG A 49 10.00 -6.97 -3.40
N ASN A 50 10.24 -5.96 -2.58
CA ASN A 50 9.80 -4.60 -2.85
C ASN A 50 11.01 -3.66 -2.94
N ARG A 51 11.02 -2.84 -3.96
CA ARG A 51 11.98 -1.76 -4.14
C ARG A 51 11.23 -0.46 -4.37
N THR A 52 11.70 0.62 -3.77
CA THR A 52 11.08 1.94 -3.89
C THR A 52 12.17 2.93 -4.28
N ALA A 53 11.88 3.73 -5.30
CA ALA A 53 12.77 4.77 -5.80
C ALA A 53 11.99 6.11 -5.89
N PRO A 54 11.76 6.77 -4.75
CA PRO A 54 11.06 8.06 -4.74
C PRO A 54 11.93 9.14 -5.35
N LEU A 55 11.29 10.11 -6.01
CA LEU A 55 11.93 11.27 -6.58
C LEU A 55 11.15 12.53 -6.20
N ILE A 56 11.84 13.49 -5.58
CA ILE A 56 11.28 14.80 -5.28
C ILE A 56 12.06 15.83 -6.10
N LEU A 57 11.38 16.49 -7.01
CA LEU A 57 11.93 17.55 -7.85
C LEU A 57 11.46 18.90 -7.30
N CYS A 58 12.41 19.78 -6.97
CA CYS A 58 12.13 21.09 -6.41
C CYS A 58 12.51 22.18 -7.41
N GLY A 59 11.53 22.61 -8.22
CA GLY A 59 11.64 23.79 -9.09
C GLY A 59 11.29 25.11 -8.37
N GLU A 60 10.83 25.02 -7.13
CA GLU A 60 10.46 26.15 -6.27
C GLU A 60 11.16 26.01 -4.88
N GLU A 61 11.48 27.13 -4.24
CA GLU A 61 12.25 27.13 -2.98
C GLU A 61 11.39 26.96 -1.73
N GLU A 62 10.17 27.54 -1.74
CA GLU A 62 9.24 27.49 -0.59
C GLU A 62 8.29 26.30 -0.69
N VAL A 63 8.83 25.07 -0.59
CA VAL A 63 8.03 23.83 -0.68
C VAL A 63 8.44 22.83 0.39
N GLU A 64 7.53 21.91 0.71
CA GLU A 64 7.76 20.81 1.65
C GLU A 64 7.49 19.48 0.94
N GLY A 65 8.52 18.65 0.78
CA GLY A 65 8.43 17.32 0.21
C GLY A 65 8.81 16.25 1.23
N GLN A 66 7.96 15.24 1.40
CA GLN A 66 8.22 14.12 2.30
C GLN A 66 7.97 12.81 1.58
N HIS A 67 8.79 11.80 1.93
CA HIS A 67 8.60 10.42 1.51
C HIS A 67 8.68 9.49 2.72
N ALA A 68 7.79 8.50 2.76
CA ALA A 68 7.80 7.44 3.76
C ALA A 68 7.55 6.08 3.11
N ALA A 69 8.30 5.05 3.50
CA ALA A 69 8.06 3.68 3.06
C ALA A 69 8.03 2.73 4.25
N SER A 70 7.02 1.89 4.29
CA SER A 70 6.85 0.80 5.25
C SER A 70 6.78 -0.52 4.49
N VAL A 71 7.71 -1.42 4.79
CA VAL A 71 7.71 -2.76 4.22
C VAL A 71 7.69 -3.76 5.36
N GLY A 72 6.56 -4.47 5.51
CA GLY A 72 6.38 -5.52 6.50
C GLY A 72 6.40 -6.90 5.87
N ARG A 73 6.76 -7.91 6.66
CA ARG A 73 6.55 -9.32 6.33
C ARG A 73 5.29 -9.83 7.02
N LEU A 74 4.77 -10.95 6.54
CA LEU A 74 3.71 -11.67 7.24
C LEU A 74 4.16 -11.95 8.67
N ASP A 75 3.39 -11.47 9.64
CA ASP A 75 3.66 -11.66 11.07
C ASP A 75 3.04 -12.99 11.51
N GLU A 76 3.86 -14.00 11.66
CA GLU A 76 3.45 -15.35 12.07
C GLU A 76 2.79 -15.36 13.47
N ASN A 77 3.15 -14.46 14.37
CA ASN A 77 2.53 -14.36 15.68
C ASN A 77 1.10 -13.81 15.56
N LYS A 78 0.89 -12.81 14.68
CA LYS A 78 -0.46 -12.31 14.38
C LYS A 78 -1.31 -13.37 13.69
N LEU A 79 -0.73 -14.09 12.74
CA LEU A 79 -1.41 -15.19 12.07
C LEU A 79 -1.82 -16.28 13.09
N TYR A 80 -0.90 -16.69 13.96
CA TYR A 80 -1.18 -17.63 15.03
C TYR A 80 -2.28 -17.13 15.98
N TYR A 81 -2.23 -15.87 16.40
CA TYR A 81 -3.24 -15.27 17.25
C TYR A 81 -4.63 -15.31 16.62
N LEU A 82 -4.75 -14.90 15.36
CA LEU A 82 -6.02 -14.93 14.64
C LEU A 82 -6.59 -16.36 14.53
N ARG A 83 -5.72 -17.33 14.23
CA ARG A 83 -6.10 -18.76 14.19
C ARG A 83 -6.53 -19.29 15.55
N SER A 84 -5.88 -18.88 16.62
CA SER A 84 -6.28 -19.25 17.99
C SER A 84 -7.65 -18.69 18.39
N ARG A 85 -8.13 -17.66 17.68
CA ARG A 85 -9.46 -17.08 17.83
C ARG A 85 -10.51 -17.70 16.92
N GLY A 86 -10.17 -18.77 16.20
CA GLY A 86 -11.10 -19.57 15.40
C GLY A 86 -11.14 -19.25 13.92
N LEU A 87 -10.28 -18.34 13.41
CA LEU A 87 -10.18 -18.11 11.97
C LEU A 87 -9.39 -19.25 11.32
N SER A 88 -9.80 -19.67 10.12
CA SER A 88 -8.94 -20.49 9.28
C SER A 88 -7.71 -19.67 8.84
N GLU A 89 -6.67 -20.34 8.36
CA GLU A 89 -5.49 -19.65 7.86
C GLU A 89 -5.83 -18.69 6.70
N ALA A 90 -6.67 -19.15 5.76
CA ALA A 90 -7.12 -18.31 4.64
C ALA A 90 -7.88 -17.07 5.13
N GLN A 91 -8.79 -17.23 6.11
CA GLN A 91 -9.52 -16.11 6.69
C GLN A 91 -8.59 -15.12 7.41
N ALA A 92 -7.61 -15.63 8.15
CA ALA A 92 -6.65 -14.79 8.86
C ALA A 92 -5.76 -14.01 7.87
N ARG A 93 -5.26 -14.66 6.82
CA ARG A 93 -4.50 -14.03 5.75
C ARG A 93 -5.32 -12.95 5.05
N ARG A 94 -6.57 -13.26 4.70
CA ARG A 94 -7.49 -12.29 4.09
C ARG A 94 -7.69 -11.07 4.97
N LEU A 95 -7.97 -11.26 6.26
CA LEU A 95 -8.12 -10.14 7.20
C LEU A 95 -6.88 -9.23 7.25
N MET A 96 -5.69 -9.81 7.18
CA MET A 96 -4.44 -9.05 7.16
C MET A 96 -4.26 -8.25 5.87
N VAL A 97 -4.72 -8.79 4.72
CA VAL A 97 -4.71 -8.08 3.43
C VAL A 97 -5.74 -6.96 3.44
N ASP A 98 -6.96 -7.23 3.87
CA ASP A 98 -8.04 -6.24 3.94
C ASP A 98 -7.64 -5.06 4.83
N ALA A 99 -7.03 -5.33 5.99
CA ALA A 99 -6.51 -4.29 6.88
C ALA A 99 -5.40 -3.43 6.24
N ARG A 100 -4.64 -3.99 5.29
CA ARG A 100 -3.59 -3.25 4.56
C ARG A 100 -4.17 -2.29 3.54
N PHE A 101 -5.23 -2.69 2.84
CA PHE A 101 -5.85 -1.89 1.80
C PHE A 101 -6.92 -0.92 2.31
N ALA A 102 -7.54 -1.20 3.47
CA ALA A 102 -8.61 -0.39 4.03
C ALA A 102 -8.32 1.12 4.05
N PRO A 103 -7.14 1.61 4.52
CA PRO A 103 -6.86 3.04 4.56
C PRO A 103 -6.88 3.73 3.19
N ALA A 104 -6.56 3.01 2.13
CA ALA A 104 -6.61 3.52 0.76
C ALA A 104 -8.03 3.44 0.18
N ILE A 105 -8.71 2.31 0.40
CA ILE A 105 -10.07 2.09 -0.11
C ILE A 105 -11.07 3.06 0.53
N ASP A 106 -10.97 3.29 1.84
CA ASP A 106 -11.89 4.15 2.57
C ASP A 106 -11.80 5.65 2.16
N LYS A 107 -10.73 6.04 1.44
CA LYS A 107 -10.60 7.37 0.82
C LYS A 107 -11.35 7.52 -0.51
N ILE A 108 -11.82 6.44 -1.10
CA ILE A 108 -12.58 6.47 -2.35
C ILE A 108 -13.98 7.04 -2.03
N PRO A 109 -14.43 8.12 -2.70
CA PRO A 109 -15.67 8.81 -2.33
C PRO A 109 -16.97 8.09 -2.77
N LEU A 110 -16.86 6.97 -3.50
CA LEU A 110 -17.99 6.21 -4.03
C LEU A 110 -18.01 4.81 -3.44
N ASP A 111 -19.05 4.48 -2.67
CA ASP A 111 -19.21 3.19 -2.01
C ASP A 111 -19.19 2.01 -3.01
N SER A 112 -19.86 2.16 -4.15
CA SER A 112 -19.86 1.13 -5.20
C SER A 112 -18.46 0.82 -5.76
N LEU A 113 -17.59 1.83 -5.83
CA LEU A 113 -16.22 1.65 -6.28
C LEU A 113 -15.36 1.04 -5.16
N GLN A 114 -15.61 1.41 -3.91
CA GLN A 114 -14.97 0.74 -2.77
C GLN A 114 -15.25 -0.77 -2.79
N ASP A 115 -16.52 -1.15 -2.99
CA ASP A 115 -16.94 -2.56 -3.04
C ASP A 115 -16.29 -3.28 -4.21
N GLU A 116 -16.27 -2.69 -5.40
CA GLU A 116 -15.60 -3.26 -6.57
C GLU A 116 -14.10 -3.48 -6.32
N VAL A 117 -13.42 -2.54 -5.67
CA VAL A 117 -11.99 -2.68 -5.33
C VAL A 117 -11.80 -3.80 -4.30
N ARG A 118 -12.65 -3.88 -3.26
CA ARG A 118 -12.59 -4.97 -2.27
C ARG A 118 -12.81 -6.34 -2.90
N GLU A 119 -13.77 -6.46 -3.81
CA GLU A 119 -14.01 -7.70 -4.56
C GLU A 119 -12.83 -8.10 -5.44
N ASN A 120 -12.22 -7.12 -6.13
CA ASN A 120 -11.03 -7.37 -6.94
C ASN A 120 -9.84 -7.84 -6.12
N VAL A 121 -9.59 -7.22 -4.95
CA VAL A 121 -8.55 -7.65 -4.00
C VAL A 121 -8.83 -9.07 -3.52
N ALA A 122 -10.07 -9.36 -3.11
CA ALA A 122 -10.47 -10.68 -2.64
C ALA A 122 -10.26 -11.77 -3.69
N ARG A 123 -10.67 -11.51 -4.93
CA ARG A 123 -10.48 -12.44 -6.05
C ARG A 123 -9.01 -12.76 -6.30
N ARG A 124 -8.16 -11.72 -6.36
CA ARG A 124 -6.72 -11.89 -6.56
C ARG A 124 -6.08 -12.70 -5.44
N LEU A 125 -6.49 -12.46 -4.20
CA LEU A 125 -5.96 -13.20 -3.05
C LEU A 125 -6.39 -14.67 -3.09
N ASN A 126 -7.63 -14.99 -3.47
CA ASN A 126 -8.11 -16.36 -3.60
C ASN A 126 -7.32 -17.12 -4.69
N ASP A 127 -7.11 -16.50 -5.86
CA ASP A 127 -6.32 -17.09 -6.94
C ASP A 127 -4.90 -17.49 -6.47
N GLU A 128 -4.31 -16.74 -5.54
CA GLU A 128 -2.99 -17.00 -4.98
C GLU A 128 -2.97 -18.03 -3.83
N LEU A 129 -4.09 -18.22 -3.14
CA LEU A 129 -4.18 -19.17 -2.03
C LEU A 129 -4.58 -20.58 -2.50
N ASP A 130 -5.21 -20.68 -3.66
CA ASP A 130 -5.70 -21.93 -4.25
C ASP A 130 -4.70 -22.56 -5.26
N GLY A 131 -3.62 -21.85 -5.62
CA GLY A 131 -2.55 -22.29 -6.54
C GLY A 131 -1.30 -22.75 -5.80
#